data_915fdbd3a468ff2e6dc78a316de4b5c5
#
_entry.id   915fdbd3a468ff2e6dc78a316de4b5c5
#
_cell.length_a   1.000
_cell.length_b   1.000
_cell.length_c   1.000
_cell.angle_alpha   90.00
_cell.angle_beta   90.00
_cell.angle_gamma   90.00
#
_symmetry.space_group_name_H-M   'P 1'
#
loop_
_entity.id
_entity.type
_entity.pdbx_description
1 polymer ?
#
loop_
_entity_poly.entity_id
_entity_poly.type
_entity_poly.pdbx_seq_one_letter_code
_entity_poly.pdbx_strand_id
1 'polypeptide(L)'
;MNQSLTKTSAAAPDQVDCLLIPLKDKQLLLPNVSVAEIIPFSHLLTTASSVDWILGRIDWRGVTVPVVCYEMLNRQNAPAPNPNARFAIINGVGDHKKMPFYALLIQGIPKLVHIHEKDI
;
A
#
# COMPACT_ATOMS: atom_id res chain seq x y z
N MET A 1 13.77 4.99 -28.20
CA MET A 1 14.07 4.98 -27.73
C MET A 1 14.26 5.02 -27.23
N ASN A 2 14.04 5.03 -27.05
CA ASN A 2 14.33 5.05 -26.34
C ASN A 2 14.35 5.02 -25.75
N GLN A 3 14.11 5.06 -25.48
CA GLN A 3 14.25 5.13 -24.73
C GLN A 3 14.11 5.22 -24.14
N SER A 4 13.81 5.09 -24.08
CA SER A 4 13.81 5.22 -23.39
C SER A 4 13.76 5.23 -22.90
N LEU A 5 13.42 5.29 -22.78
CA LEU A 5 13.58 5.34 -22.12
C LEU A 5 13.72 5.35 -21.55
N THR A 6 13.51 5.36 -21.47
CA THR A 6 13.89 5.43 -20.90
C THR A 6 14.11 5.63 -20.37
N LYS A 7 13.83 5.66 -20.01
CA LYS A 7 14.34 5.95 -19.49
C LYS A 7 14.36 6.32 -18.84
N THR A 8 13.79 6.15 -18.48
CA THR A 8 14.01 6.37 -17.86
C THR A 8 14.37 6.66 -17.15
N SER A 9 13.77 6.28 -16.91
CA SER A 9 14.25 6.54 -16.10
C SER A 9 15.19 6.72 -15.75
N ALA A 10 14.73 6.78 -15.70
CA ALA A 10 15.90 7.27 -15.32
C ALA A 10 16.59 6.90 -14.04
N ALA A 11 16.02 6.06 -13.27
CA ALA A 11 16.71 5.53 -12.11
C ALA A 11 17.94 4.75 -12.55
N ALA A 12 19.04 4.85 -11.82
CA ALA A 12 20.20 4.03 -12.07
C ALA A 12 19.80 2.56 -11.99
N PRO A 13 20.39 1.67 -12.81
CA PRO A 13 19.98 0.26 -12.82
C PRO A 13 20.13 -0.44 -11.46
N ASP A 14 21.00 0.08 -10.58
CA ASP A 14 21.24 -0.50 -9.27
C ASP A 14 20.44 0.20 -8.15
N GLN A 15 19.49 1.06 -8.53
CA GLN A 15 18.70 1.82 -7.57
C GLN A 15 17.22 1.48 -7.72
N VAL A 16 16.54 1.29 -6.60
CA VAL A 16 15.10 1.06 -6.55
C VAL A 16 14.48 2.10 -5.66
N ASP A 17 13.45 2.78 -6.16
CA ASP A 17 12.67 3.72 -5.36
C ASP A 17 11.61 2.96 -4.61
N CYS A 18 11.58 3.13 -3.29
CA CYS A 18 10.68 2.44 -2.41
C CYS A 18 9.93 3.42 -1.52
N LEU A 19 8.79 2.97 -1.00
CA LEU A 19 8.07 3.70 0.04
C LEU A 19 8.22 2.95 1.34
N LEU A 20 8.59 3.69 2.37
CA LEU A 20 8.64 3.19 3.73
C LEU A 20 7.31 3.54 4.37
N ILE A 21 6.50 2.52 4.63
CA ILE A 21 5.10 2.68 5.02
C ILE A 21 4.96 2.43 6.52
N PRO A 22 4.53 3.44 7.30
CA PRO A 22 4.42 3.27 8.75
C PRO A 22 3.20 2.44 9.12
N LEU A 23 3.41 1.45 9.97
CA LEU A 23 2.37 0.65 10.58
C LEU A 23 2.44 0.86 12.09
N LYS A 24 1.65 0.09 12.85
CA LYS A 24 1.58 0.25 14.30
C LYS A 24 2.93 0.09 14.99
N ASP A 25 3.61 -1.02 14.74
CA ASP A 25 4.86 -1.36 15.43
C ASP A 25 6.02 -1.60 14.48
N LYS A 26 5.84 -1.35 13.21
CA LYS A 26 6.87 -1.61 12.20
C LYS A 26 6.65 -0.74 11.00
N GLN A 27 7.53 -0.83 10.06
CA GLN A 27 7.40 -0.18 8.76
C GLN A 27 7.55 -1.24 7.68
N LEU A 28 6.76 -1.07 6.61
CA LEU A 28 6.89 -1.91 5.42
C LEU A 28 7.68 -1.15 4.37
N LEU A 29 8.54 -1.86 3.67
CA LEU A 29 9.26 -1.30 2.53
C LEU A 29 8.67 -1.92 1.27
N LEU A 30 8.06 -1.08 0.43
CA LEU A 30 7.45 -1.54 -0.82
C LEU A 30 8.03 -0.77 -1.99
N PRO A 31 8.24 -1.44 -3.14
CA PRO A 31 8.61 -0.70 -4.34
C PRO A 31 7.57 0.37 -4.64
N ASN A 32 8.01 1.54 -5.05
CA ASN A 32 7.11 2.65 -5.33
C ASN A 32 6.04 2.28 -6.35
N VAL A 33 6.39 1.45 -7.33
CA VAL A 33 5.45 1.05 -8.40
C VAL A 33 4.31 0.17 -7.88
N SER A 34 4.46 -0.41 -6.69
CA SER A 34 3.42 -1.24 -6.10
C SER A 34 2.29 -0.41 -5.48
N VAL A 35 2.51 0.87 -5.25
CA VAL A 35 1.54 1.75 -4.59
C VAL A 35 0.92 2.67 -5.63
N ALA A 36 -0.39 2.51 -5.84
CA ALA A 36 -1.09 3.33 -6.82
C ALA A 36 -1.37 4.73 -6.30
N GLU A 37 -1.74 4.84 -5.02
CA GLU A 37 -2.11 6.14 -4.45
C GLU A 37 -2.15 6.04 -2.93
N ILE A 38 -1.84 7.14 -2.25
CA ILE A 38 -2.07 7.29 -0.81
C ILE A 38 -3.24 8.25 -0.66
N ILE A 39 -4.30 7.82 0.03
CA ILE A 39 -5.50 8.63 0.19
C ILE A 39 -5.81 8.82 1.68
N PRO A 40 -6.57 9.87 2.02
CA PRO A 40 -6.99 10.08 3.40
C PRO A 40 -7.86 8.94 3.90
N PHE A 41 -7.84 8.72 5.21
CA PHE A 41 -8.76 7.78 5.83
C PHE A 41 -10.19 8.23 5.58
N SER A 42 -11.06 7.29 5.27
CA SER A 42 -12.48 7.56 5.04
C SER A 42 -13.32 6.44 5.65
N HIS A 43 -14.62 6.70 5.76
CA HIS A 43 -15.52 5.69 6.28
C HIS A 43 -15.66 4.52 5.32
N LEU A 44 -15.76 3.33 5.88
CA LEU A 44 -15.94 2.12 5.08
C LEU A 44 -17.36 2.06 4.54
N LEU A 45 -17.51 1.60 3.31
CA LEU A 45 -18.81 1.38 2.70
C LEU A 45 -19.54 0.22 3.36
N THR A 46 -18.79 -0.80 3.73
CA THR A 46 -19.29 -1.95 4.46
C THR A 46 -18.19 -2.48 5.36
N THR A 47 -18.57 -3.00 6.52
CA THR A 47 -17.66 -3.64 7.45
C THR A 47 -17.90 -5.14 7.52
N ALA A 48 -18.87 -5.67 6.77
CA ALA A 48 -19.16 -7.09 6.76
C ALA A 48 -18.06 -7.85 6.03
N SER A 49 -17.45 -8.80 6.73
CA SER A 49 -16.41 -9.63 6.16
C SER A 49 -16.34 -10.93 6.93
N SER A 50 -16.01 -12.02 6.23
CA SER A 50 -15.84 -13.34 6.85
C SER A 50 -14.48 -13.50 7.49
N VAL A 51 -13.54 -12.57 7.25
CA VAL A 51 -12.21 -12.60 7.85
C VAL A 51 -11.96 -11.28 8.57
N ASP A 52 -11.32 -11.35 9.74
CA ASP A 52 -11.17 -10.20 10.60
C ASP A 52 -10.13 -9.18 10.07
N TRP A 53 -9.15 -9.62 9.30
CA TRP A 53 -8.12 -8.71 8.78
C TRP A 53 -8.60 -7.91 7.57
N ILE A 54 -9.78 -8.18 7.02
CA ILE A 54 -10.45 -7.31 6.06
C ILE A 54 -11.45 -6.48 6.84
N LEU A 55 -11.16 -5.19 6.99
CA LEU A 55 -11.97 -4.30 7.81
C LEU A 55 -13.27 -3.91 7.13
N GLY A 56 -13.32 -3.97 5.80
CA GLY A 56 -14.47 -3.55 5.04
C GLY A 56 -14.04 -3.19 3.64
N ARG A 57 -14.80 -2.29 3.00
CA ARG A 57 -14.54 -1.87 1.62
C ARG A 57 -14.69 -0.37 1.50
N ILE A 58 -13.98 0.19 0.55
CA ILE A 58 -14.11 1.61 0.18
C ILE A 58 -14.28 1.72 -1.32
N ASP A 59 -14.81 2.86 -1.76
CA ASP A 59 -14.83 3.19 -3.17
C ASP A 59 -13.58 3.99 -3.51
N TRP A 60 -12.86 3.54 -4.51
CA TRP A 60 -11.67 4.24 -5.00
C TRP A 60 -11.78 4.34 -6.52
N ARG A 61 -11.97 5.58 -6.99
CA ARG A 61 -12.06 5.86 -8.43
C ARG A 61 -13.11 4.98 -9.13
N GLY A 62 -14.26 4.78 -8.46
CA GLY A 62 -15.34 3.95 -9.02
C GLY A 62 -15.13 2.46 -8.87
N VAL A 63 -14.05 2.04 -8.20
CA VAL A 63 -13.75 0.63 -7.94
C VAL A 63 -13.92 0.37 -6.45
N THR A 64 -14.67 -0.69 -6.12
CA THR A 64 -14.80 -1.11 -4.72
C THR A 64 -13.60 -1.97 -4.36
N VAL A 65 -12.83 -1.52 -3.37
CA VAL A 65 -11.62 -2.23 -2.97
C VAL A 65 -11.72 -2.66 -1.50
N PRO A 66 -11.21 -3.85 -1.15
CA PRO A 66 -11.19 -4.29 0.24
C PRO A 66 -10.12 -3.53 1.02
N VAL A 67 -10.38 -3.29 2.31
CA VAL A 67 -9.44 -2.64 3.21
C VAL A 67 -8.80 -3.70 4.08
N VAL A 68 -7.48 -3.82 3.99
CA VAL A 68 -6.70 -4.82 4.70
C VAL A 68 -6.00 -4.18 5.89
N CYS A 69 -6.09 -4.84 7.05
CA CYS A 69 -5.37 -4.46 8.25
C CYS A 69 -4.20 -5.42 8.42
N TYR A 70 -2.98 -4.93 8.23
CA TYR A 70 -1.77 -5.75 8.29
C TYR A 70 -1.57 -6.34 9.70
N GLU A 71 -1.84 -5.54 10.73
CA GLU A 71 -1.68 -5.99 12.12
C GLU A 71 -2.56 -7.20 12.41
N MET A 72 -3.82 -7.14 11.98
CA MET A 72 -4.74 -8.24 12.21
C MET A 72 -4.43 -9.46 11.34
N LEU A 73 -3.89 -9.21 10.14
CA LEU A 73 -3.42 -10.31 9.28
C LEU A 73 -2.30 -11.09 9.98
N ASN A 74 -1.48 -10.41 10.77
CA ASN A 74 -0.41 -11.01 11.56
C ASN A 74 -0.86 -11.42 12.96
N ARG A 75 -2.18 -11.50 13.18
CA ARG A 75 -2.77 -11.93 14.46
C ARG A 75 -2.43 -11.00 15.62
N GLN A 76 -2.22 -9.73 15.31
CA GLN A 76 -2.05 -8.69 16.32
C GLN A 76 -3.35 -7.93 16.48
N ASN A 77 -3.45 -7.11 17.51
CA ASN A 77 -4.62 -6.26 17.72
C ASN A 77 -4.66 -5.16 16.66
N ALA A 78 -5.86 -4.74 16.29
CA ALA A 78 -6.04 -3.61 15.40
C ALA A 78 -5.42 -2.36 16.05
N PRO A 79 -4.84 -1.46 15.23
CA PRO A 79 -4.31 -0.21 15.77
C PRO A 79 -5.43 0.64 16.38
N ALA A 80 -5.08 1.41 17.41
CA ALA A 80 -5.99 2.39 17.96
C ALA A 80 -6.30 3.48 16.90
N PRO A 81 -7.46 4.16 17.03
CA PRO A 81 -7.77 5.26 16.13
C PRO A 81 -6.62 6.27 16.08
N ASN A 82 -6.31 6.72 14.88
CA ASN A 82 -5.16 7.59 14.64
C ASN A 82 -5.55 8.66 13.61
N PRO A 83 -5.51 9.94 13.96
CA PRO A 83 -5.88 11.00 13.02
C PRO A 83 -4.94 11.09 11.82
N ASN A 84 -3.75 10.50 11.91
CA ASN A 84 -2.79 10.48 10.80
C ASN A 84 -2.93 9.25 9.92
N ALA A 85 -3.88 8.36 10.20
CA ALA A 85 -4.08 7.15 9.40
C ALA A 85 -4.45 7.51 7.96
N ARG A 86 -4.04 6.65 7.05
CA ARG A 86 -4.30 6.77 5.61
C ARG A 86 -4.63 5.41 5.05
N PHE A 87 -5.05 5.38 3.79
CA PHE A 87 -5.11 4.15 3.03
C PHE A 87 -4.07 4.21 1.92
N ALA A 88 -3.28 3.14 1.80
CA ALA A 88 -2.38 2.97 0.67
C ALA A 88 -3.06 2.03 -0.31
N ILE A 89 -3.35 2.52 -1.51
CA ILE A 89 -3.94 1.68 -2.55
C ILE A 89 -2.82 0.90 -3.22
N ILE A 90 -2.87 -0.41 -3.08
CA ILE A 90 -1.81 -1.30 -3.52
C ILE A 90 -2.29 -2.06 -4.75
N ASN A 91 -1.43 -2.16 -5.74
CA ASN A 91 -1.69 -3.00 -6.92
C ASN A 91 -1.68 -4.46 -6.48
N GLY A 92 -2.73 -5.17 -6.83
CA GLY A 92 -2.80 -6.59 -6.52
C GLY A 92 -1.74 -7.37 -7.30
N VAL A 93 -1.33 -8.48 -6.72
CA VAL A 93 -0.33 -9.37 -7.31
C VAL A 93 -1.04 -10.63 -7.79
N GLY A 94 -0.60 -11.18 -8.92
CA GLY A 94 -1.16 -12.39 -9.46
C GLY A 94 -2.36 -12.14 -10.34
N ASP A 95 -3.50 -12.75 -9.99
CA ASP A 95 -4.70 -12.65 -10.84
C ASP A 95 -5.39 -11.31 -10.63
N HIS A 96 -5.08 -10.35 -11.48
CA HIS A 96 -5.62 -8.99 -11.42
C HIS A 96 -7.13 -8.94 -11.67
N LYS A 97 -7.71 -9.98 -12.27
CA LYS A 97 -9.14 -10.02 -12.49
C LYS A 97 -9.89 -10.25 -11.19
N LYS A 98 -9.27 -10.96 -10.24
CA LYS A 98 -9.91 -11.27 -8.96
C LYS A 98 -9.67 -10.18 -7.93
N MET A 99 -8.46 -9.62 -7.90
CA MET A 99 -8.12 -8.60 -6.91
C MET A 99 -7.11 -7.63 -7.54
N PRO A 100 -7.61 -6.71 -8.38
CA PRO A 100 -6.71 -5.76 -9.05
C PRO A 100 -6.08 -4.77 -8.06
N PHE A 101 -6.80 -4.42 -6.99
CA PHE A 101 -6.33 -3.46 -5.98
C PHE A 101 -6.85 -3.85 -4.61
N TYR A 102 -6.12 -3.42 -3.59
CA TYR A 102 -6.63 -3.41 -2.22
C TYR A 102 -6.08 -2.19 -1.50
N ALA A 103 -6.76 -1.78 -0.42
CA ALA A 103 -6.36 -0.65 0.40
C ALA A 103 -5.73 -1.17 1.68
N LEU A 104 -4.51 -0.76 1.96
CA LEU A 104 -3.82 -1.12 3.19
C LEU A 104 -4.00 0.02 4.19
N LEU A 105 -4.50 -0.29 5.38
CA LEU A 105 -4.59 0.70 6.45
C LEU A 105 -3.19 0.98 6.98
N ILE A 106 -2.77 2.24 6.92
CA ILE A 106 -1.43 2.66 7.35
C ILE A 106 -1.56 3.76 8.39
N GLN A 107 -0.49 3.98 9.15
CA GLN A 107 -0.55 4.83 10.34
C GLN A 107 0.06 6.21 10.13
N GLY A 108 0.40 6.57 8.92
CA GLY A 108 0.95 7.87 8.61
C GLY A 108 1.32 8.00 7.15
N ILE A 109 2.00 9.08 6.82
CA ILE A 109 2.40 9.35 5.44
C ILE A 109 3.68 8.57 5.13
N PRO A 110 3.69 7.78 4.05
CA PRO A 110 4.88 7.04 3.66
C PRO A 110 6.03 7.97 3.28
N LYS A 111 7.24 7.46 3.46
CA LYS A 111 8.46 8.18 3.13
C LYS A 111 9.12 7.53 1.92
N LEU A 112 9.48 8.34 0.93
CA LEU A 112 10.19 7.87 -0.23
C LEU A 112 11.66 7.64 0.13
N VAL A 113 12.17 6.46 -0.19
CA VAL A 113 13.58 6.12 0.04
C VAL A 113 14.16 5.50 -1.21
N HIS A 114 15.45 5.69 -1.39
CA HIS A 114 16.18 5.14 -2.53
C HIS A 114 17.10 4.03 -2.02
N ILE A 115 16.88 2.83 -2.52
CA ILE A 115 17.66 1.66 -2.12
C ILE A 115 18.63 1.32 -3.24
N HIS A 116 19.91 1.26 -2.91
CA HIS A 116 20.94 0.86 -3.86
C HIS A 116 21.23 -0.63 -3.71
N GLU A 117 21.65 -1.26 -4.79
CA GLU A 117 21.97 -2.67 -4.77
C GLU A 117 22.95 -3.02 -3.64
N LYS A 118 23.91 -2.16 -3.43
CA LYS A 118 24.93 -2.37 -2.39
C LYS A 118 24.39 -2.28 -0.95
N ASP A 119 23.15 -1.80 -0.79
CA ASP A 119 22.53 -1.67 0.52
C ASP A 119 21.76 -2.94 0.92
N ILE A 120 21.72 -3.92 0.05
CA ILE A 120 20.94 -5.14 0.27
C ILE A 120 21.82 -6.26 0.79
#